data_fa3918e00f27b1281b8253d56d7f40c5
#
_entry.id   fa3918e00f27b1281b8253d56d7f40c5
#
_cell.length_a   1.000
_cell.length_b   1.000
_cell.length_c   1.000
_cell.angle_alpha   90.00
_cell.angle_beta   90.00
_cell.angle_gamma   90.00
#
_symmetry.space_group_name_H-M   'P 1'
#
loop_
_entity.id
_entity.type
_entity.pdbx_description
1 polymer ?
#
loop_
_entity_poly.entity_id
_entity_poly.type
_entity_poly.pdbx_seq_one_letter_code
_entity_poly.pdbx_strand_id
1 'polypeptide(L)'
;MIRKINFEVNENLIKSDLKNDIIPREYLDNGDIVIAEFEFSSDWDNAVKVVRFSKGDTEYDSQILEHGVTCVIPKEALDGGFFRIAVLGKTRIGTYLRTYSKLITVRGRDKSKWIKQKNY
;
A
#
# COMPACT_ATOMS: atom_id res chain seq x y z
N MET A 1 1.19 -9.57 -15.70
CA MET A 1 0.18 -8.51 -15.77
C MET A 1 0.40 -7.51 -14.66
N ILE A 2 0.11 -6.26 -14.93
CA ILE A 2 0.23 -5.21 -13.92
C ILE A 2 -1.17 -4.89 -13.38
N ARG A 3 -1.30 -4.89 -12.07
CA ARG A 3 -2.52 -4.48 -11.38
C ARG A 3 -2.28 -3.15 -10.71
N LYS A 4 -3.26 -2.27 -10.74
CA LYS A 4 -3.14 -0.93 -10.18
C LYS A 4 -4.20 -0.72 -9.10
N ILE A 5 -3.76 -0.18 -7.97
CA ILE A 5 -4.64 0.26 -6.89
C ILE A 5 -4.47 1.77 -6.77
N ASN A 6 -5.57 2.50 -6.80
CA ASN A 6 -5.53 3.94 -6.68
C ASN A 6 -5.77 4.35 -5.23
N PHE A 7 -4.92 5.24 -4.75
CA PHE A 7 -5.02 5.81 -3.41
C PHE A 7 -5.17 7.31 -3.53
N GLU A 8 -6.08 7.83 -2.76
CA GLU A 8 -6.30 9.27 -2.65
C GLU A 8 -5.78 9.72 -1.29
N VAL A 9 -4.85 10.67 -1.29
CA VAL A 9 -4.28 11.23 -0.07
C VAL A 9 -4.78 12.66 0.06
N ASN A 10 -5.60 12.87 1.08
CA ASN A 10 -6.18 14.17 1.36
C ASN A 10 -5.77 14.56 2.77
N GLU A 11 -4.90 15.57 2.87
CA GLU A 11 -4.27 15.97 4.12
C GLU A 11 -3.56 14.76 4.76
N ASN A 12 -4.07 14.25 5.87
CA ASN A 12 -3.44 13.13 6.58
C ASN A 12 -4.18 11.81 6.43
N LEU A 13 -5.13 11.74 5.49
CA LEU A 13 -5.94 10.54 5.29
C LEU A 13 -5.62 9.88 3.96
N ILE A 14 -5.57 8.56 3.96
CA ILE A 14 -5.42 7.75 2.75
C ILE A 14 -6.72 6.98 2.53
N LYS A 15 -7.19 7.02 1.29
CA LYS A 15 -8.36 6.28 0.88
C LYS A 15 -8.01 5.44 -0.34
N SER A 16 -8.37 4.17 -0.33
CA SER A 16 -8.15 3.31 -1.50
C SER A 16 -9.42 3.20 -2.35
N ASP A 17 -9.26 2.81 -3.60
CA ASP A 17 -10.39 2.49 -4.47
C ASP A 17 -10.83 1.03 -4.34
N LEU A 18 -10.22 0.30 -3.44
CA LEU A 18 -10.57 -1.10 -3.19
C LEU A 18 -11.85 -1.18 -2.36
N LYS A 19 -12.70 -2.12 -2.71
CA LYS A 19 -13.89 -2.41 -1.92
C LYS A 19 -13.46 -2.94 -0.54
N ASN A 20 -13.89 -2.25 0.51
CA ASN A 20 -13.55 -2.57 1.90
C ASN A 20 -12.04 -2.65 2.18
N ASP A 21 -11.24 -1.94 1.37
CA ASP A 21 -9.78 -1.94 1.48
C ASP A 21 -9.18 -3.36 1.39
N ILE A 22 -9.75 -4.19 0.52
CA ILE A 22 -9.32 -5.58 0.33
C ILE A 22 -8.76 -5.75 -1.06
N ILE A 23 -7.52 -6.23 -1.15
CA ILE A 23 -6.92 -6.63 -2.42
C ILE A 23 -7.46 -8.01 -2.78
N PRO A 24 -8.18 -8.15 -3.91
CA PRO A 24 -8.73 -9.44 -4.31
C PRO A 24 -7.61 -10.44 -4.62
N ARG A 25 -7.91 -11.70 -4.40
CA ARG A 25 -6.97 -12.78 -4.68
C ARG A 25 -6.46 -12.80 -6.12
N GLU A 26 -7.30 -12.44 -7.07
CA GLU A 26 -6.93 -12.44 -8.48
C GLU A 26 -5.80 -11.45 -8.80
N TYR A 27 -5.56 -10.45 -7.96
CA TYR A 27 -4.44 -9.52 -8.14
C TYR A 27 -3.10 -10.19 -7.85
N LEU A 28 -3.12 -11.32 -7.17
CA LEU A 28 -1.92 -12.01 -6.73
C LEU A 28 -1.62 -13.27 -7.54
N ASP A 29 -2.54 -13.65 -8.42
CA ASP A 29 -2.37 -14.82 -9.24
C ASP A 29 -1.34 -14.56 -10.33
N ASN A 30 -0.60 -15.60 -10.69
CA ASN A 30 0.37 -15.55 -11.79
C ASN A 30 1.56 -14.60 -11.58
N GLY A 31 1.82 -14.21 -10.34
CA GLY A 31 2.96 -13.34 -10.04
C GLY A 31 2.80 -11.92 -10.58
N ASP A 32 1.58 -11.43 -10.66
CA ASP A 32 1.31 -10.09 -11.13
C ASP A 32 1.97 -9.04 -10.23
N ILE A 33 2.41 -7.95 -10.86
CA ILE A 33 2.95 -6.80 -10.15
C ILE A 33 1.79 -5.90 -9.75
N VAL A 34 1.74 -5.51 -8.49
CA VAL A 34 0.71 -4.61 -7.98
C VAL A 34 1.33 -3.23 -7.73
N ILE A 35 0.76 -2.23 -8.39
CA ILE A 35 1.25 -0.86 -8.33
C ILE A 35 0.26 -0.01 -7.54
N ALA A 36 0.78 0.81 -6.65
CA ALA A 36 0.01 1.84 -5.97
C ALA A 36 0.18 3.15 -6.75
N GLU A 37 -0.93 3.77 -7.10
CA GLU A 37 -0.94 5.09 -7.73
C GLU A 37 -1.65 6.06 -6.80
N PHE A 38 -1.02 7.22 -6.57
CA PHE A 38 -1.50 8.18 -5.58
C PHE A 38 -1.99 9.46 -6.24
N GLU A 39 -3.06 10.01 -5.69
CA GLU A 39 -3.52 11.34 -5.99
C GLU A 39 -3.46 12.14 -4.69
N PHE A 40 -2.71 13.24 -4.70
CA PHE A 40 -2.44 14.04 -3.50
C PHE A 40 -3.21 15.36 -3.53
N SER A 41 -3.73 15.75 -2.37
CA SER A 41 -4.29 17.09 -2.20
C SER A 41 -3.19 18.15 -2.27
N SER A 42 -3.58 19.41 -2.46
CA SER A 42 -2.64 20.49 -2.72
C SER A 42 -1.66 20.75 -1.59
N ASP A 43 -1.98 20.38 -0.38
CA ASP A 43 -1.06 20.55 0.76
C ASP A 43 0.19 19.67 0.65
N TRP A 44 0.16 18.69 -0.25
CA TRP A 44 1.34 17.85 -0.54
C TRP A 44 2.18 18.37 -1.69
N ASP A 45 1.76 19.48 -2.31
CA ASP A 45 2.52 20.06 -3.43
C ASP A 45 3.91 20.44 -2.95
N ASN A 46 4.90 20.22 -3.81
CA ASN A 46 6.32 20.53 -3.54
C ASN A 46 6.95 19.77 -2.39
N ALA A 47 6.30 18.71 -1.91
CA ALA A 47 6.88 17.82 -0.92
C ALA A 47 7.53 16.62 -1.59
N VAL A 48 8.69 16.22 -1.10
CA VAL A 48 9.26 14.91 -1.43
C VAL A 48 8.48 13.89 -0.64
N LYS A 49 7.99 12.86 -1.29
CA LYS A 49 7.09 11.89 -0.69
C LYS A 49 7.72 10.51 -0.62
N VAL A 50 7.55 9.86 0.51
CA VAL A 50 8.01 8.48 0.75
C VAL A 50 6.81 7.66 1.17
N VAL A 51 6.62 6.52 0.51
CA VAL A 51 5.56 5.59 0.85
C VAL A 51 6.15 4.49 1.71
N ARG A 52 5.52 4.24 2.85
CA ARG A 52 5.93 3.19 3.79
C ARG A 52 4.92 2.07 3.82
N PHE A 53 5.42 0.85 3.78
CA PHE A 53 4.62 -0.35 3.93
C PHE A 53 5.11 -1.08 5.17
N SER A 54 4.19 -1.52 6.02
CA SER A 54 4.56 -2.19 7.26
C SER A 54 3.53 -3.23 7.67
N LYS A 55 3.96 -4.15 8.53
CA LYS A 55 3.07 -5.12 9.17
C LYS A 55 3.61 -5.39 10.57
N GLY A 56 2.86 -4.98 11.58
CA GLY A 56 3.32 -5.06 12.95
C GLY A 56 4.62 -4.28 13.13
N ASP A 57 5.64 -4.92 13.65
CA ASP A 57 6.95 -4.29 13.85
C ASP A 57 7.85 -4.40 12.62
N THR A 58 7.40 -5.09 11.58
CA THR A 58 8.16 -5.24 10.34
C THR A 58 7.87 -4.11 9.40
N GLU A 59 8.91 -3.44 8.95
CA GLU A 59 8.81 -2.37 7.96
C GLU A 59 9.47 -2.86 6.68
N TYR A 60 8.73 -2.78 5.58
CA TYR A 60 9.25 -3.16 4.27
C TYR A 60 9.97 -1.96 3.65
N ASP A 61 10.66 -2.19 2.53
CA ASP A 61 11.41 -1.14 1.87
C ASP A 61 10.51 0.04 1.50
N SER A 62 10.91 1.24 1.93
CA SER A 62 10.21 2.46 1.61
C SER A 62 10.43 2.83 0.15
N GLN A 63 9.44 3.43 -0.46
CA GLN A 63 9.49 3.84 -1.87
C GLN A 63 9.43 5.37 -1.96
N ILE A 64 10.40 5.96 -2.63
CA ILE A 64 10.44 7.41 -2.86
C ILE A 64 9.68 7.71 -4.14
N LEU A 65 8.74 8.65 -4.06
CA LEU A 65 8.00 9.12 -5.25
C LEU A 65 8.69 10.37 -5.77
N GLU A 66 9.70 10.19 -6.61
CA GLU A 66 10.51 11.32 -7.09
C GLU A 66 9.78 12.20 -8.11
N HIS A 67 9.31 11.60 -9.18
CA HIS A 67 8.71 12.34 -10.30
C HIS A 67 7.32 11.86 -10.65
N GLY A 68 6.82 10.92 -9.92
CA GLY A 68 5.55 10.33 -10.23
C GLY A 68 4.70 10.21 -9.00
N VAL A 69 3.66 9.47 -9.19
CA VAL A 69 2.68 9.19 -8.16
C VAL A 69 2.50 7.69 -8.00
N THR A 70 3.42 6.91 -8.56
CA THR A 70 3.31 5.45 -8.53
C THR A 70 4.50 4.81 -7.84
N CYS A 71 4.25 3.68 -7.20
CA CYS A 71 5.29 2.81 -6.69
C CYS A 71 4.79 1.36 -6.73
N VAL A 72 5.73 0.41 -6.68
CA VAL A 72 5.38 -1.01 -6.62
C VAL A 72 5.13 -1.40 -5.18
N ILE A 73 4.02 -2.07 -4.92
CA ILE A 73 3.77 -2.61 -3.58
C ILE A 73 4.71 -3.79 -3.37
N PRO A 74 5.51 -3.80 -2.30
CA PRO A 74 6.45 -4.90 -2.06
C PRO A 74 5.74 -6.24 -2.01
N LYS A 75 6.34 -7.24 -2.63
CA LYS A 75 5.79 -8.58 -2.65
C LYS A 75 5.57 -9.12 -1.24
N GLU A 76 6.49 -8.83 -0.34
CA GLU A 76 6.43 -9.25 1.05
C GLU A 76 5.19 -8.71 1.75
N ALA A 77 4.78 -7.49 1.40
CA ALA A 77 3.56 -6.91 1.95
C ALA A 77 2.32 -7.66 1.48
N LEU A 78 2.36 -8.18 0.26
CA LEU A 78 1.23 -8.91 -0.32
C LEU A 78 1.10 -10.33 0.21
N ASP A 79 2.17 -10.89 0.77
CA ASP A 79 2.17 -12.27 1.25
C ASP A 79 1.62 -12.43 2.67
N GLY A 80 1.43 -11.35 3.39
CA GLY A 80 1.20 -11.39 4.82
C GLY A 80 -0.25 -11.36 5.28
N GLY A 81 -1.22 -11.33 4.38
CA GLY A 81 -2.64 -11.25 4.73
C GLY A 81 -3.14 -9.83 4.96
N PHE A 82 -2.29 -8.94 5.40
CA PHE A 82 -2.58 -7.50 5.49
C PHE A 82 -1.28 -6.73 5.57
N PHE A 83 -1.37 -5.45 5.29
CA PHE A 83 -0.27 -4.53 5.52
C PHE A 83 -0.84 -3.13 5.81
N ARG A 84 0.01 -2.26 6.32
CA ARG A 84 -0.35 -0.86 6.50
C ARG A 84 0.47 -0.02 5.53
N ILE A 85 -0.17 1.01 5.01
CA ILE A 85 0.45 1.96 4.10
C ILE A 85 0.35 3.36 4.71
N ALA A 86 1.44 4.10 4.64
CA ALA A 86 1.48 5.49 5.09
C ALA A 86 2.36 6.28 4.14
N VAL A 87 2.11 7.57 4.05
CA VAL A 87 2.94 8.46 3.24
C VAL A 87 3.52 9.54 4.14
N LEU A 88 4.81 9.79 3.96
CA LEU A 88 5.52 10.87 4.63
C LEU A 88 6.03 11.84 3.58
N GLY A 89 6.03 13.12 3.93
CA GLY A 89 6.51 14.15 3.03
C GLY A 89 7.36 15.17 3.75
N LYS A 90 8.23 15.83 2.99
CA LYS A 90 9.03 16.93 3.49
C LYS A 90 9.10 18.00 2.43
N THR A 91 8.71 19.21 2.78
CA THR A 91 8.80 20.36 1.89
C THR A 91 10.19 20.97 1.94
N ARG A 92 10.49 21.85 0.99
CA ARG A 92 11.79 22.55 0.94
C ARG A 92 12.04 23.39 2.18
N ILE A 93 10.99 23.93 2.78
CA ILE A 93 11.13 24.77 3.97
C ILE A 93 11.19 23.95 5.26
N GLY A 94 11.22 22.61 5.12
CA GLY A 94 11.40 21.73 6.27
C GLY A 94 10.13 21.33 6.98
N THR A 95 8.96 21.61 6.41
CA THR A 95 7.69 21.17 6.97
C THR A 95 7.52 19.67 6.70
N TYR A 96 7.16 18.93 7.73
CA TYR A 96 6.89 17.51 7.61
C TYR A 96 5.40 17.26 7.49
N LEU A 97 5.05 16.36 6.57
CA LEU A 97 3.68 15.91 6.37
C LEU A 97 3.66 14.40 6.59
N ARG A 98 2.56 13.91 7.11
CA ARG A 98 2.38 12.46 7.27
C ARG A 98 0.91 12.11 7.28
N THR A 99 0.60 10.92 6.78
CA THR A 99 -0.73 10.38 6.89
C THR A 99 -0.82 9.45 8.09
N TYR A 100 -2.03 9.21 8.56
CA TYR A 100 -2.29 8.05 9.39
C TYR A 100 -2.06 6.81 8.52
N SER A 101 -1.67 5.72 9.15
CA SER A 101 -1.50 4.48 8.41
C SER A 101 -2.87 3.91 8.03
N LYS A 102 -2.94 3.36 6.82
CA LYS A 102 -4.14 2.74 6.29
C LYS A 102 -3.95 1.23 6.25
N LEU A 103 -4.87 0.50 6.83
CA LEU A 103 -4.84 -0.96 6.80
C LEU A 103 -5.42 -1.46 5.48
N ILE A 104 -4.66 -2.28 4.77
CA ILE A 104 -5.10 -2.95 3.56
C ILE A 104 -5.08 -4.45 3.82
N THR A 105 -6.19 -5.10 3.60
CA THR A 105 -6.31 -6.55 3.75
C THR A 105 -5.97 -7.19 2.41
N VAL A 106 -5.20 -8.26 2.46
CA VAL A 106 -4.81 -9.01 1.26
C VAL A 106 -5.47 -10.39 1.35
N ARG A 107 -6.33 -10.70 0.41
CA ARG A 107 -6.88 -12.05 0.30
C ARG A 107 -5.81 -12.92 -0.32
N GLY A 108 -5.09 -13.61 0.53
CA GLY A 108 -4.02 -14.45 0.07
C GLY A 108 -4.51 -15.65 -0.70
N ARG A 109 -3.56 -16.48 -1.09
CA ARG A 109 -3.84 -17.78 -1.69
C ARG A 109 -4.83 -18.53 -0.83
N ASP A 110 -5.57 -19.41 -1.45
CA ASP A 110 -6.64 -20.14 -0.78
C ASP A 110 -6.12 -20.93 0.43
N LYS A 111 -6.03 -20.24 1.55
CA LYS A 111 -5.63 -20.86 2.80
C LYS A 111 -6.68 -21.80 3.37
N SER A 112 -7.86 -21.81 2.80
CA SER A 112 -8.90 -22.74 3.25
C SER A 112 -8.51 -24.20 3.00
N LYS A 113 -7.78 -24.45 1.92
CA LYS A 113 -7.24 -25.80 1.67
C LYS A 113 -6.24 -26.22 2.74
N TRP A 114 -5.50 -25.29 3.20
CA TRP A 114 -4.50 -25.48 4.24
C TRP A 114 -5.14 -25.83 5.57
N ILE A 115 -6.14 -25.08 5.92
CA ILE A 115 -6.87 -25.26 7.17
C ILE A 115 -7.60 -26.60 7.16
N LYS A 116 -8.22 -26.96 6.03
CA LYS A 116 -8.92 -28.23 5.90
C LYS A 116 -8.00 -29.44 6.04
N GLN A 117 -6.76 -29.29 5.60
CA GLN A 117 -5.77 -30.36 5.74
C GLN A 117 -5.31 -30.55 7.16
N LYS A 118 -5.55 -29.61 8.02
CA LYS A 118 -5.17 -29.68 9.42
C LYS A 118 -6.30 -30.10 10.34
N ASN A 119 -7.51 -30.08 9.84
CA ASN A 119 -8.71 -30.36 10.63
C ASN A 119 -9.22 -31.78 10.38
N TYR A 120 -8.42 -32.75 10.72
CA TYR A 120 -8.86 -34.14 10.62
C TYR A 120 -8.32 -34.94 11.77
#